data_62f0a75225025511def8787dd282aea3
#
_entry.id   62f0a75225025511def8787dd282aea3
#
_cell.length_a   1.000
_cell.length_b   1.000
_cell.length_c   1.000
_cell.angle_alpha   90.00
_cell.angle_beta   90.00
_cell.angle_gamma   90.00
#
_symmetry.space_group_name_H-M   'P 1'
#
loop_
_entity.id
_entity.type
_entity.pdbx_description
1 polymer ?
#
loop_
_entity_poly.entity_id
_entity_poly.type
_entity_poly.pdbx_seq_one_letter_code
_entity_poly.pdbx_strand_id
1 'polypeptide(L)'
;MSANITLNPALKIPDHLVGEVQSKLAYVDEAIVKASIEPSGGQISLDLNAELDEARRLEVTEKVQRVVTSMVKGAFRPKVEILEDHRDRPVPFSTDPNAELLARGDIFQEASGIFSLGPFVTRLIQFFEGHFLALADSFGAVPYRFPTLIPAGFMERVGYFHSFPHSLTFATHLREDLDAIDEFSQHAACKEGGLTTPLASFAQIQTLLSPAVCYHLYFSLADKPLPNGKVIATAVGNCFRYEASNLVSLERLWNFTMREVIFVGPKDFVLENRETGRQRMHSVLEEIGLAYHVESANDPFFIGEFRKQAAFQSAFQLKFEIRARLPFKESTLAVGSYNYHQDFFGRSLNISLLDGSAAHTGCVAFGLERITYAFLAQYGLDPKNWPASVRDAVK
;
A
#
# COMPACT_ATOMS: atom_id res chain seq x y z
N MET A 1 20.93 16.44 19.24
CA MET A 1 20.38 15.54 20.29
C MET A 1 18.93 15.30 19.86
N SER A 2 18.51 14.06 19.73
CA SER A 2 17.11 13.77 19.40
C SER A 2 16.25 14.07 20.62
N ALA A 3 15.32 15.01 20.47
CA ALA A 3 14.33 15.27 21.52
C ALA A 3 13.32 14.11 21.58
N ASN A 4 12.89 13.77 22.78
CA ASN A 4 11.95 12.68 23.00
C ASN A 4 10.82 13.13 23.94
N ILE A 5 9.61 12.64 23.67
CA ILE A 5 8.46 12.74 24.57
C ILE A 5 8.00 11.35 24.92
N THR A 6 7.94 11.04 26.20
CA THR A 6 7.31 9.82 26.71
C THR A 6 6.03 10.19 27.44
N LEU A 7 4.93 9.53 27.12
CA LEU A 7 3.62 9.80 27.74
C LEU A 7 2.83 8.52 27.97
N ASN A 8 1.98 8.53 28.97
CA ASN A 8 1.01 7.48 29.22
C ASN A 8 -0.33 7.88 28.59
N PRO A 9 -0.93 7.04 27.75
CA PRO A 9 -2.23 7.36 27.16
C PRO A 9 -3.33 7.37 28.22
N ALA A 10 -4.29 8.27 28.07
CA ALA A 10 -5.45 8.38 28.98
C ALA A 10 -6.29 7.10 29.03
N LEU A 11 -6.29 6.33 27.97
CA LEU A 11 -6.88 5.00 27.87
C LEU A 11 -5.81 4.02 27.40
N LYS A 12 -5.68 2.90 28.09
CA LYS A 12 -4.77 1.81 27.69
C LYS A 12 -5.13 1.34 26.28
N ILE A 13 -4.14 1.27 25.40
CA ILE A 13 -4.32 0.86 24.02
C ILE A 13 -4.42 -0.67 23.98
N PRO A 14 -5.52 -1.24 23.47
CA PRO A 14 -5.64 -2.69 23.29
C PRO A 14 -4.57 -3.23 22.33
N ASP A 15 -4.06 -4.44 22.60
CA ASP A 15 -2.96 -5.05 21.83
C ASP A 15 -3.23 -5.06 20.31
N HIS A 16 -4.46 -5.36 19.90
CA HIS A 16 -4.86 -5.39 18.49
C HIS A 16 -4.89 -4.03 17.81
N LEU A 17 -4.85 -2.92 18.56
CA LEU A 17 -4.82 -1.56 18.02
C LEU A 17 -3.42 -0.92 18.07
N VAL A 18 -2.46 -1.53 18.75
CA VAL A 18 -1.11 -0.95 18.92
C VAL A 18 -0.50 -0.57 17.56
N GLY A 19 -0.49 -1.47 16.60
CA GLY A 19 0.09 -1.21 15.26
C GLY A 19 -0.66 -0.12 14.50
N GLU A 20 -2.00 -0.09 14.58
CA GLU A 20 -2.81 0.92 13.90
C GLU A 20 -2.64 2.30 14.53
N VAL A 21 -2.67 2.39 15.85
CA VAL A 21 -2.42 3.63 16.59
C VAL A 21 -1.02 4.14 16.30
N GLN A 22 0.00 3.28 16.37
CA GLN A 22 1.38 3.65 16.09
C GLN A 22 1.56 4.23 14.67
N SER A 23 0.96 3.61 13.67
CA SER A 23 0.98 4.12 12.29
C SER A 23 0.32 5.49 12.17
N LYS A 24 -0.77 5.71 12.90
CA LYS A 24 -1.49 6.99 12.90
C LYS A 24 -0.75 8.10 13.62
N LEU A 25 0.00 7.77 14.67
CA LEU A 25 0.79 8.75 15.42
C LEU A 25 1.88 9.44 14.59
N ALA A 26 2.37 8.80 13.54
CA ALA A 26 3.32 9.39 12.59
C ALA A 26 2.75 10.59 11.79
N TYR A 27 1.44 10.80 11.81
CA TYR A 27 0.76 11.90 11.11
C TYR A 27 0.08 12.90 12.05
N VAL A 28 0.28 12.76 13.34
CA VAL A 28 -0.39 13.62 14.33
C VAL A 28 0.23 15.01 14.36
N ASP A 29 1.54 15.09 14.18
CA ASP A 29 2.28 16.34 14.15
C ASP A 29 3.59 16.20 13.35
N GLU A 30 3.96 17.23 12.59
CA GLU A 30 5.18 17.26 11.78
C GLU A 30 6.48 17.17 12.60
N ALA A 31 6.44 17.47 13.88
CA ALA A 31 7.56 17.31 14.78
C ALA A 31 7.87 15.84 15.11
N ILE A 32 6.94 14.91 14.88
CA ILE A 32 7.10 13.49 15.19
C ILE A 32 7.82 12.77 14.06
N VAL A 33 9.05 12.34 14.30
CA VAL A 33 9.84 11.52 13.34
C VAL A 33 9.48 10.05 13.46
N LYS A 34 9.28 9.58 14.71
CA LYS A 34 8.95 8.19 15.00
C LYS A 34 8.08 8.12 16.24
N ALA A 35 7.09 7.24 16.19
CA ALA A 35 6.29 6.86 17.34
C ALA A 35 6.48 5.37 17.63
N SER A 36 6.60 5.02 18.89
CA SER A 36 6.63 3.64 19.39
C SER A 36 5.70 3.48 20.57
N ILE A 37 5.05 2.34 20.64
CA ILE A 37 4.11 2.00 21.71
C ILE A 37 4.59 0.70 22.35
N GLU A 38 4.67 0.68 23.67
CA GLU A 38 4.97 -0.56 24.38
C GLU A 38 3.94 -1.65 24.05
N PRO A 39 4.34 -2.94 23.97
CA PRO A 39 3.41 -4.05 23.72
C PRO A 39 2.24 -4.07 24.72
N SER A 40 2.46 -3.58 25.94
CA SER A 40 1.42 -3.45 26.96
C SER A 40 0.34 -2.42 26.62
N GLY A 41 0.57 -1.53 25.65
CA GLY A 41 -0.30 -0.40 25.32
C GLY A 41 -0.36 0.70 26.39
N GLY A 42 0.55 0.66 27.36
CA GLY A 42 0.57 1.57 28.52
C GLY A 42 1.47 2.79 28.38
N GLN A 43 2.38 2.79 27.41
CA GLN A 43 3.33 3.88 27.20
C GLN A 43 3.54 4.16 25.72
N ILE A 44 3.67 5.44 25.38
CA ILE A 44 3.98 5.93 24.02
C ILE A 44 5.28 6.73 24.12
N SER A 45 6.23 6.45 23.23
CA SER A 45 7.46 7.21 23.03
C SER A 45 7.46 7.85 21.64
N LEU A 46 7.76 9.15 21.59
CA LEU A 46 7.81 9.94 20.37
C LEU A 46 9.24 10.48 20.21
N ASP A 47 9.88 10.16 19.11
CA ASP A 47 11.14 10.78 18.70
C ASP A 47 10.79 12.01 17.84
N LEU A 48 11.39 13.15 18.16
CA LEU A 48 11.10 14.43 17.52
C LEU A 48 12.27 14.89 16.64
N ASN A 49 11.95 15.67 15.61
CA ASN A 49 12.94 16.24 14.69
C ASN A 49 13.75 17.41 15.30
N ALA A 50 13.24 18.04 16.36
CA ALA A 50 13.88 19.14 17.08
C ALA A 50 13.45 19.20 18.55
N GLU A 51 14.19 19.92 19.37
CA GLU A 51 13.72 20.28 20.71
C GLU A 51 12.56 21.27 20.61
N LEU A 52 11.48 20.98 21.33
CA LEU A 52 10.29 21.81 21.40
C LEU A 52 10.26 22.55 22.74
N ASP A 53 9.78 23.79 22.75
CA ASP A 53 9.45 24.50 23.99
C ASP A 53 8.28 23.82 24.71
N GLU A 54 8.03 24.23 25.94
CA GLU A 54 7.03 23.61 26.82
C GLU A 54 5.60 23.73 26.25
N ALA A 55 5.26 24.86 25.64
CA ALA A 55 3.94 25.08 25.04
C ALA A 55 3.71 24.15 23.84
N ARG A 56 4.71 24.03 22.97
CA ARG A 56 4.65 23.17 21.79
C ARG A 56 4.65 21.68 22.17
N ARG A 57 5.41 21.29 23.20
CA ARG A 57 5.38 19.91 23.75
C ARG A 57 3.99 19.55 24.26
N LEU A 58 3.34 20.50 24.99
CA LEU A 58 1.97 20.30 25.48
C LEU A 58 0.99 20.11 24.31
N GLU A 59 1.07 20.95 23.29
CA GLU A 59 0.21 20.86 22.08
C GLU A 59 0.34 19.51 21.37
N VAL A 60 1.57 19.04 21.14
CA VAL A 60 1.83 17.72 20.53
C VAL A 60 1.26 16.60 21.39
N THR A 61 1.47 16.67 22.71
CA THR A 61 0.94 15.69 23.67
C THR A 61 -0.58 15.64 23.64
N GLU A 62 -1.26 16.79 23.63
CA GLU A 62 -2.72 16.87 23.56
C GLU A 62 -3.27 16.31 22.25
N LYS A 63 -2.61 16.59 21.11
CA LYS A 63 -2.97 16.00 19.80
C LYS A 63 -2.87 14.47 19.84
N VAL A 64 -1.78 13.93 20.38
CA VAL A 64 -1.57 12.49 20.54
C VAL A 64 -2.64 11.88 21.43
N GLN A 65 -2.90 12.46 22.61
CA GLN A 65 -3.93 11.97 23.54
C GLN A 65 -5.33 11.97 22.91
N ARG A 66 -5.67 13.00 22.14
CA ARG A 66 -6.95 13.11 21.41
C ARG A 66 -7.10 12.00 20.39
N VAL A 67 -6.07 11.76 19.58
CA VAL A 67 -6.07 10.70 18.56
C VAL A 67 -6.19 9.33 19.22
N VAL A 68 -5.35 9.04 20.22
CA VAL A 68 -5.39 7.75 20.95
C VAL A 68 -6.75 7.54 21.60
N THR A 69 -7.28 8.55 22.30
CA THR A 69 -8.60 8.45 22.94
C THR A 69 -9.70 8.19 21.92
N SER A 70 -9.66 8.88 20.77
CA SER A 70 -10.61 8.67 19.68
C SER A 70 -10.54 7.26 19.11
N MET A 71 -9.35 6.69 18.96
CA MET A 71 -9.16 5.35 18.43
C MET A 71 -9.52 4.23 19.42
N VAL A 72 -9.26 4.44 20.72
CA VAL A 72 -9.52 3.44 21.76
C VAL A 72 -10.97 3.47 22.24
N LYS A 73 -11.60 4.65 22.33
CA LYS A 73 -13.02 4.77 22.70
C LYS A 73 -13.93 4.03 21.73
N GLY A 74 -14.58 2.95 22.21
CA GLY A 74 -15.47 2.13 21.39
C GLY A 74 -14.72 1.30 20.35
N ALA A 75 -13.48 0.94 20.62
CA ALA A 75 -12.70 0.03 19.78
C ALA A 75 -13.43 -1.31 19.64
N PHE A 76 -13.70 -1.69 18.42
CA PHE A 76 -14.23 -2.99 18.05
C PHE A 76 -13.07 -3.85 17.54
N ARG A 77 -12.95 -5.07 18.04
CA ARG A 77 -12.01 -6.04 17.50
C ARG A 77 -12.68 -6.76 16.32
N PRO A 78 -12.34 -6.47 15.07
CA PRO A 78 -12.86 -7.24 13.95
C PRO A 78 -12.50 -8.71 14.16
N LYS A 79 -13.42 -9.62 13.92
CA LYS A 79 -13.10 -11.05 13.87
C LYS A 79 -12.30 -11.24 12.57
N VAL A 80 -11.01 -11.49 12.70
CA VAL A 80 -10.18 -11.88 11.57
C VAL A 80 -10.58 -13.31 11.19
N GLU A 81 -10.99 -13.47 9.94
CA GLU A 81 -11.27 -14.78 9.34
C GLU A 81 -10.02 -15.23 8.57
N ILE A 82 -9.51 -16.40 8.89
CA ILE A 82 -8.40 -17.02 8.16
C ILE A 82 -9.00 -18.03 7.19
N LEU A 83 -8.81 -17.80 5.89
CA LEU A 83 -9.29 -18.66 4.81
C LEU A 83 -8.31 -19.79 4.51
N GLU A 84 -7.02 -19.52 4.60
CA GLU A 84 -5.93 -20.45 4.33
C GLU A 84 -4.80 -20.17 5.32
N ASP A 85 -4.13 -21.21 5.81
CA ASP A 85 -3.01 -21.07 6.75
C ASP A 85 -1.88 -22.07 6.41
N HIS A 86 -0.80 -21.56 5.88
CA HIS A 86 0.43 -22.27 5.52
C HIS A 86 1.65 -21.64 6.20
N ARG A 87 1.46 -20.96 7.35
CA ARG A 87 2.53 -20.27 8.09
C ARG A 87 3.52 -21.23 8.75
N ASP A 88 3.11 -22.46 9.01
CA ASP A 88 3.92 -23.52 9.61
C ASP A 88 4.90 -24.15 8.62
N ARG A 89 4.82 -23.82 7.33
CA ARG A 89 5.76 -24.32 6.31
C ARG A 89 7.19 -24.03 6.75
N PRO A 90 8.07 -25.06 6.77
CA PRO A 90 9.48 -24.88 7.07
C PRO A 90 10.14 -23.97 6.04
N VAL A 91 10.89 -22.98 6.49
CA VAL A 91 11.71 -22.11 5.65
C VAL A 91 13.14 -22.10 6.13
N PRO A 92 14.14 -22.11 5.23
CA PRO A 92 15.54 -22.29 5.60
C PRO A 92 16.21 -21.05 6.18
N PHE A 93 15.58 -19.86 6.08
CA PHE A 93 16.18 -18.59 6.45
C PHE A 93 15.30 -17.81 7.44
N SER A 94 15.94 -17.07 8.35
CA SER A 94 15.25 -16.34 9.43
C SER A 94 15.95 -15.04 9.83
N THR A 95 16.76 -14.48 8.94
CA THR A 95 17.46 -13.20 9.16
C THR A 95 16.85 -12.13 8.26
N ASP A 96 16.86 -10.87 8.69
CA ASP A 96 16.44 -9.76 7.82
C ASP A 96 17.36 -9.64 6.60
N PRO A 97 16.87 -9.80 5.37
CA PRO A 97 17.69 -9.71 4.17
C PRO A 97 18.14 -8.29 3.83
N ASN A 98 17.56 -7.26 4.44
CA ASN A 98 17.75 -5.86 4.05
C ASN A 98 19.22 -5.40 4.14
N ALA A 99 19.88 -5.71 5.25
CA ALA A 99 21.28 -5.31 5.45
C ALA A 99 22.22 -5.97 4.42
N GLU A 100 22.01 -7.24 4.10
CA GLU A 100 22.80 -7.96 3.11
C GLU A 100 22.51 -7.47 1.68
N LEU A 101 21.26 -7.18 1.34
CA LEU A 101 20.88 -6.60 0.06
C LEU A 101 21.56 -5.25 -0.18
N LEU A 102 21.59 -4.38 0.83
CA LEU A 102 22.31 -3.09 0.79
C LEU A 102 23.82 -3.29 0.66
N ALA A 103 24.40 -4.16 1.46
CA ALA A 103 25.85 -4.41 1.45
C ALA A 103 26.36 -5.00 0.11
N ARG A 104 25.54 -5.81 -0.57
CA ARG A 104 25.86 -6.38 -1.89
C ARG A 104 25.57 -5.41 -3.04
N GLY A 105 24.89 -4.29 -2.80
CA GLY A 105 24.43 -3.39 -3.84
C GLY A 105 23.29 -3.98 -4.68
N ASP A 106 22.55 -4.93 -4.15
CA ASP A 106 21.35 -5.49 -4.80
C ASP A 106 20.16 -4.53 -4.69
N ILE A 107 20.19 -3.62 -3.71
CA ILE A 107 19.28 -2.48 -3.57
C ILE A 107 20.08 -1.23 -3.17
N PHE A 108 19.59 -0.05 -3.57
CA PHE A 108 20.13 1.25 -3.19
C PHE A 108 19.02 2.13 -2.66
N GLN A 109 19.16 2.60 -1.43
CA GLN A 109 18.24 3.57 -0.86
C GLN A 109 18.60 4.98 -1.31
N GLU A 110 17.83 5.57 -2.20
CA GLU A 110 18.01 6.94 -2.69
C GLU A 110 17.42 7.97 -1.73
N ALA A 111 16.27 7.64 -1.14
CA ALA A 111 15.64 8.41 -0.09
C ALA A 111 14.70 7.50 0.74
N SER A 112 14.08 8.05 1.77
CA SER A 112 13.10 7.30 2.59
C SER A 112 11.97 6.75 1.70
N GLY A 113 11.85 5.42 1.64
CA GLY A 113 10.86 4.71 0.82
C GLY A 113 11.10 4.74 -0.70
N ILE A 114 12.25 5.23 -1.14
CA ILE A 114 12.65 5.26 -2.55
C ILE A 114 13.91 4.42 -2.71
N PHE A 115 13.81 3.35 -3.48
CA PHE A 115 14.90 2.41 -3.70
C PHE A 115 15.10 2.13 -5.20
N SER A 116 16.36 2.11 -5.60
CA SER A 116 16.79 1.50 -6.86
C SER A 116 17.08 0.02 -6.63
N LEU A 117 16.68 -0.81 -7.59
CA LEU A 117 16.79 -2.26 -7.52
C LEU A 117 17.84 -2.76 -8.52
N GLY A 118 18.83 -3.49 -8.01
CA GLY A 118 19.89 -4.08 -8.81
C GLY A 118 19.41 -5.32 -9.62
N PRO A 119 20.28 -5.86 -10.48
CA PRO A 119 19.91 -6.96 -11.39
C PRO A 119 19.38 -8.21 -10.69
N PHE A 120 19.90 -8.54 -9.50
CA PHE A 120 19.47 -9.71 -8.73
C PHE A 120 17.99 -9.59 -8.30
N VAL A 121 17.62 -8.51 -7.65
CA VAL A 121 16.24 -8.26 -7.20
C VAL A 121 15.32 -8.08 -8.40
N THR A 122 15.78 -7.40 -9.45
CA THR A 122 15.00 -7.19 -10.68
C THR A 122 14.62 -8.51 -11.35
N ARG A 123 15.53 -9.49 -11.43
CA ARG A 123 15.20 -10.82 -11.99
C ARG A 123 14.15 -11.56 -11.16
N LEU A 124 14.22 -11.46 -9.83
CA LEU A 124 13.19 -12.04 -8.96
C LEU A 124 11.82 -11.38 -9.16
N ILE A 125 11.79 -10.06 -9.25
CA ILE A 125 10.56 -9.31 -9.56
C ILE A 125 9.97 -9.77 -10.91
N GLN A 126 10.80 -9.90 -11.94
CA GLN A 126 10.36 -10.38 -13.26
C GLN A 126 9.82 -11.82 -13.20
N PHE A 127 10.44 -12.68 -12.41
CA PHE A 127 9.94 -14.03 -12.17
C PHE A 127 8.54 -14.02 -11.55
N PHE A 128 8.34 -13.30 -10.44
CA PHE A 128 7.03 -13.21 -9.79
C PHE A 128 6.00 -12.53 -10.69
N GLU A 129 6.38 -11.47 -11.39
CA GLU A 129 5.51 -10.79 -12.34
C GLU A 129 5.07 -11.72 -13.46
N GLY A 130 5.95 -12.59 -13.95
CA GLY A 130 5.62 -13.62 -14.93
C GLY A 130 4.55 -14.59 -14.45
N HIS A 131 4.60 -15.06 -13.21
CA HIS A 131 3.56 -15.90 -12.62
C HIS A 131 2.21 -15.18 -12.51
N PHE A 132 2.23 -13.91 -12.11
CA PHE A 132 1.00 -13.12 -12.00
C PHE A 132 0.42 -12.74 -13.37
N LEU A 133 1.26 -12.58 -14.40
CA LEU A 133 0.82 -12.42 -15.76
C LEU A 133 0.17 -13.72 -16.27
N ALA A 134 0.78 -14.88 -16.03
CA ALA A 134 0.19 -16.18 -16.37
C ALA A 134 -1.16 -16.41 -15.68
N LEU A 135 -1.28 -15.97 -14.43
CA LEU A 135 -2.56 -15.96 -13.73
C LEU A 135 -3.59 -15.08 -14.48
N ALA A 136 -3.22 -13.88 -14.89
CA ALA A 136 -4.11 -12.98 -15.64
C ALA A 136 -4.52 -13.60 -17.00
N ASP A 137 -3.57 -14.20 -17.72
CA ASP A 137 -3.82 -14.90 -18.98
C ASP A 137 -4.80 -16.07 -18.82
N SER A 138 -4.76 -16.76 -17.67
CA SER A 138 -5.69 -17.85 -17.36
C SER A 138 -7.15 -17.40 -17.23
N PHE A 139 -7.40 -16.09 -17.02
CA PHE A 139 -8.72 -15.47 -17.05
C PHE A 139 -9.11 -14.93 -18.44
N GLY A 140 -8.19 -14.97 -19.41
CA GLY A 140 -8.35 -14.26 -20.68
C GLY A 140 -8.39 -12.73 -20.47
N ALA A 141 -7.65 -12.24 -19.49
CA ALA A 141 -7.64 -10.82 -19.15
C ALA A 141 -7.01 -10.00 -20.28
N VAL A 142 -7.70 -8.93 -20.69
CA VAL A 142 -7.19 -8.02 -21.73
C VAL A 142 -6.08 -7.15 -21.12
N PRO A 143 -4.87 -7.10 -21.72
CA PRO A 143 -3.78 -6.31 -21.19
C PRO A 143 -3.99 -4.81 -21.47
N TYR A 144 -3.76 -4.00 -20.42
CA TYR A 144 -3.76 -2.53 -20.50
C TYR A 144 -2.41 -1.99 -20.05
N ARG A 145 -2.10 -0.79 -20.52
CA ARG A 145 -0.98 0.01 -20.04
C ARG A 145 -1.51 1.40 -19.66
N PHE A 146 -1.30 1.76 -18.41
CA PHE A 146 -1.78 3.02 -17.85
C PHE A 146 -0.64 3.99 -17.55
N PRO A 147 -0.89 5.30 -17.59
CA PRO A 147 0.08 6.29 -17.13
C PRO A 147 0.26 6.22 -15.61
N THR A 148 1.36 6.78 -15.12
CA THR A 148 1.60 6.94 -13.67
C THR A 148 0.81 8.11 -13.09
N LEU A 149 0.55 9.14 -13.89
CA LEU A 149 -0.21 10.33 -13.50
C LEU A 149 -1.71 10.09 -13.63
N ILE A 150 -2.45 10.53 -12.62
CA ILE A 150 -3.91 10.43 -12.58
C ILE A 150 -4.53 11.83 -12.33
N PRO A 151 -5.55 12.27 -13.08
CA PRO A 151 -6.19 13.56 -12.87
C PRO A 151 -6.86 13.66 -11.49
N ALA A 152 -6.66 14.81 -10.81
CA ALA A 152 -7.22 15.05 -9.48
C ALA A 152 -8.74 14.94 -9.44
N GLY A 153 -9.45 15.44 -10.48
CA GLY A 153 -10.90 15.36 -10.57
C GLY A 153 -11.46 13.92 -10.58
N PHE A 154 -10.70 12.93 -11.08
CA PHE A 154 -11.11 11.53 -10.97
C PHE A 154 -11.02 11.03 -9.55
N MET A 155 -9.96 11.40 -8.81
CA MET A 155 -9.77 11.01 -7.43
C MET A 155 -10.82 11.66 -6.51
N GLU A 156 -11.25 12.88 -6.83
CA GLU A 156 -12.37 13.53 -6.15
C GLU A 156 -13.68 12.76 -6.34
N ARG A 157 -14.02 12.36 -7.57
CA ARG A 157 -15.25 11.59 -7.87
C ARG A 157 -15.38 10.31 -7.06
N VAL A 158 -14.27 9.66 -6.74
CA VAL A 158 -14.25 8.45 -5.88
C VAL A 158 -14.00 8.76 -4.40
N GLY A 159 -14.07 10.00 -3.98
CA GLY A 159 -13.95 10.41 -2.58
C GLY A 159 -12.58 10.11 -1.95
N TYR A 160 -11.53 9.93 -2.75
CA TYR A 160 -10.22 9.54 -2.26
C TYR A 160 -9.59 10.59 -1.34
N PHE A 161 -9.84 11.88 -1.61
CA PHE A 161 -9.36 12.99 -0.78
C PHE A 161 -9.88 12.96 0.65
N HIS A 162 -11.03 12.33 0.87
CA HIS A 162 -11.63 12.17 2.19
C HIS A 162 -11.23 10.84 2.86
N SER A 163 -10.95 9.81 2.07
CA SER A 163 -10.66 8.47 2.61
C SER A 163 -9.18 8.28 2.92
N PHE A 164 -8.28 8.72 2.04
CA PHE A 164 -6.84 8.45 2.12
C PHE A 164 -5.96 9.68 1.81
N PRO A 165 -6.26 10.88 2.34
CA PRO A 165 -5.52 12.11 1.99
C PRO A 165 -4.03 12.04 2.32
N HIS A 166 -3.67 11.34 3.38
CA HIS A 166 -2.30 11.20 3.89
C HIS A 166 -1.37 10.40 2.97
N SER A 167 -1.93 9.54 2.11
CA SER A 167 -1.14 8.70 1.20
C SER A 167 -0.90 9.32 -0.17
N LEU A 168 -1.52 10.46 -0.46
CA LEU A 168 -1.45 11.10 -1.76
C LEU A 168 -0.08 11.72 -2.03
N THR A 169 0.37 11.58 -3.27
CA THR A 169 1.53 12.27 -3.81
C THR A 169 1.07 13.13 -4.98
N PHE A 170 1.34 14.42 -4.90
CA PHE A 170 0.91 15.41 -5.88
C PHE A 170 2.00 15.62 -6.93
N ALA A 171 1.62 15.84 -8.19
CA ALA A 171 2.50 16.16 -9.29
C ALA A 171 2.10 17.49 -9.92
N THR A 172 3.09 18.35 -10.13
CA THR A 172 2.94 19.65 -10.78
C THR A 172 4.18 19.97 -11.61
N HIS A 173 4.13 21.04 -12.39
CA HIS A 173 5.24 21.57 -13.17
C HIS A 173 5.38 23.09 -12.91
N LEU A 174 6.43 23.71 -13.38
CA LEU A 174 6.55 25.16 -13.35
C LEU A 174 5.43 25.80 -14.19
N ARG A 175 4.99 26.99 -13.81
CA ARG A 175 4.06 27.74 -14.63
C ARG A 175 4.64 27.96 -16.02
N GLU A 176 3.79 27.90 -17.04
CA GLU A 176 4.12 28.21 -18.43
C GLU A 176 4.26 29.73 -18.62
N ASP A 177 5.22 30.31 -17.90
CA ASP A 177 5.47 31.74 -17.78
C ASP A 177 6.98 31.94 -17.75
N LEU A 178 7.51 32.73 -18.66
CA LEU A 178 8.96 32.89 -18.84
C LEU A 178 9.63 33.49 -17.59
N ASP A 179 8.97 34.46 -16.95
CA ASP A 179 9.51 35.10 -15.75
C ASP A 179 9.61 34.11 -14.59
N ALA A 180 8.60 33.23 -14.45
CA ALA A 180 8.61 32.15 -13.43
C ALA A 180 9.70 31.11 -13.72
N ILE A 181 9.95 30.76 -14.98
CA ILE A 181 10.99 29.85 -15.41
C ILE A 181 12.37 30.44 -15.16
N ASP A 182 12.56 31.72 -15.51
CA ASP A 182 13.82 32.42 -15.29
C ASP A 182 14.12 32.59 -13.80
N GLU A 183 13.13 32.99 -12.99
CA GLU A 183 13.26 33.08 -11.53
C GLU A 183 13.67 31.73 -10.92
N PHE A 184 13.00 30.66 -11.32
CA PHE A 184 13.35 29.30 -10.87
C PHE A 184 14.78 28.95 -11.27
N SER A 185 15.17 29.17 -12.52
CA SER A 185 16.50 28.84 -13.03
C SER A 185 17.64 29.57 -12.28
N GLN A 186 17.38 30.81 -11.85
CA GLN A 186 18.37 31.61 -11.14
C GLN A 186 18.48 31.33 -9.65
N HIS A 187 17.40 30.90 -9.00
CA HIS A 187 17.29 30.83 -7.54
C HIS A 187 17.05 29.43 -6.98
N ALA A 188 16.67 28.46 -7.82
CA ALA A 188 16.40 27.10 -7.34
C ALA A 188 17.67 26.44 -6.79
N ALA A 189 17.59 25.96 -5.57
CA ALA A 189 18.67 25.25 -4.90
C ALA A 189 18.11 24.17 -3.98
N CYS A 190 18.89 23.19 -3.62
CA CYS A 190 18.56 22.24 -2.56
C CYS A 190 19.23 22.66 -1.26
N LYS A 191 18.44 22.79 -0.18
CA LYS A 191 18.93 23.00 1.17
C LYS A 191 18.31 21.94 2.08
N GLU A 192 19.13 21.34 2.92
CA GLU A 192 18.68 20.29 3.86
C GLU A 192 17.85 19.17 3.20
N GLY A 193 18.19 18.82 1.93
CA GLY A 193 17.48 17.80 1.16
C GLY A 193 16.18 18.25 0.48
N GLY A 194 15.73 19.50 0.71
CA GLY A 194 14.52 20.07 0.11
C GLY A 194 14.82 21.11 -0.98
N LEU A 195 13.96 21.17 -1.99
CA LEU A 195 14.00 22.21 -3.02
C LEU A 195 13.54 23.54 -2.43
N THR A 196 14.43 24.57 -2.52
CA THR A 196 14.10 25.94 -2.11
C THR A 196 13.75 26.76 -3.34
N THR A 197 12.45 26.94 -3.56
CA THR A 197 11.90 27.82 -4.60
C THR A 197 10.53 28.30 -4.13
N PRO A 198 10.07 29.50 -4.56
CA PRO A 198 8.73 29.95 -4.24
C PRO A 198 7.66 28.97 -4.77
N LEU A 199 6.72 28.55 -3.92
CA LEU A 199 5.61 27.69 -4.33
C LEU A 199 4.77 28.32 -5.46
N ALA A 200 4.74 29.66 -5.54
CA ALA A 200 4.08 30.40 -6.59
C ALA A 200 4.67 30.18 -8.00
N SER A 201 5.89 29.64 -8.10
CA SER A 201 6.53 29.26 -9.38
C SER A 201 5.89 28.03 -10.01
N PHE A 202 5.15 27.23 -9.23
CA PHE A 202 4.49 26.03 -9.73
C PHE A 202 3.07 26.30 -10.24
N ALA A 203 2.67 25.54 -11.24
CA ALA A 203 1.31 25.53 -11.74
C ALA A 203 0.34 24.93 -10.69
N GLN A 204 -0.94 25.23 -10.84
CA GLN A 204 -1.97 24.61 -10.03
C GLN A 204 -1.90 23.08 -10.15
N ILE A 205 -1.98 22.39 -9.03
CA ILE A 205 -1.96 20.92 -9.00
C ILE A 205 -3.24 20.39 -9.65
N GLN A 206 -3.09 19.69 -10.77
CA GLN A 206 -4.17 19.05 -11.51
C GLN A 206 -4.01 17.52 -11.56
N THR A 207 -2.85 17.01 -11.20
CA THR A 207 -2.49 15.60 -11.29
C THR A 207 -1.85 15.09 -10.00
N LEU A 208 -1.99 13.79 -9.80
CA LEU A 208 -1.46 13.03 -8.69
C LEU A 208 -0.67 11.85 -9.24
N LEU A 209 0.20 11.27 -8.45
CA LEU A 209 0.77 9.96 -8.74
C LEU A 209 -0.23 8.87 -8.31
N SER A 210 -0.49 7.91 -9.19
CA SER A 210 -1.55 6.92 -9.00
C SER A 210 -1.33 6.01 -7.79
N PRO A 211 -2.29 5.84 -6.89
CA PRO A 211 -2.14 4.97 -5.72
C PRO A 211 -2.45 3.49 -5.99
N ALA A 212 -3.07 3.15 -7.13
CA ALA A 212 -3.38 1.79 -7.56
C ALA A 212 -3.64 1.74 -9.07
N VAL A 213 -3.38 0.58 -9.67
CA VAL A 213 -3.48 0.39 -11.13
C VAL A 213 -4.93 0.38 -11.60
N CYS A 214 -5.84 -0.26 -10.85
CA CYS A 214 -7.24 -0.44 -11.24
C CYS A 214 -8.03 0.85 -11.43
N TYR A 215 -7.66 1.94 -10.75
CA TYR A 215 -8.34 3.24 -10.90
C TYR A 215 -8.40 3.70 -12.35
N HIS A 216 -7.31 3.55 -13.09
CA HIS A 216 -7.24 3.95 -14.50
C HIS A 216 -8.22 3.19 -15.39
N LEU A 217 -8.41 1.88 -15.13
CA LEU A 217 -9.43 1.13 -15.85
C LEU A 217 -10.83 1.66 -15.55
N TYR A 218 -11.15 1.86 -14.26
CA TYR A 218 -12.47 2.36 -13.87
C TYR A 218 -12.75 3.75 -14.49
N PHE A 219 -11.76 4.63 -14.53
CA PHE A 219 -11.91 5.94 -15.19
C PHE A 219 -12.08 5.81 -16.70
N SER A 220 -11.41 4.85 -17.33
CA SER A 220 -11.58 4.61 -18.77
C SER A 220 -12.98 4.11 -19.14
N LEU A 221 -13.69 3.52 -18.18
CA LEU A 221 -15.05 3.00 -18.29
C LEU A 221 -16.11 3.99 -17.79
N ALA A 222 -15.72 5.13 -17.23
CA ALA A 222 -16.64 6.10 -16.64
C ALA A 222 -17.67 6.67 -17.64
N ASP A 223 -18.87 6.94 -17.12
CA ASP A 223 -19.97 7.61 -17.83
C ASP A 223 -20.49 6.85 -19.07
N LYS A 224 -20.40 5.51 -19.06
CA LYS A 224 -20.89 4.69 -20.18
C LYS A 224 -21.25 3.26 -19.72
N PRO A 225 -22.10 2.56 -20.50
CA PRO A 225 -22.37 1.15 -20.25
C PRO A 225 -21.11 0.30 -20.56
N LEU A 226 -20.97 -0.79 -19.81
CA LEU A 226 -19.89 -1.75 -20.03
C LEU A 226 -20.04 -2.44 -21.38
N PRO A 227 -18.94 -2.52 -22.16
CA PRO A 227 -18.94 -3.32 -23.38
C PRO A 227 -19.22 -4.80 -23.04
N ASN A 228 -20.22 -5.38 -23.70
CA ASN A 228 -20.65 -6.76 -23.46
C ASN A 228 -21.05 -7.09 -22.01
N GLY A 229 -21.36 -6.07 -21.17
CA GLY A 229 -21.82 -6.20 -19.79
C GLY A 229 -20.76 -6.65 -18.77
N LYS A 230 -19.52 -6.93 -19.19
CA LYS A 230 -18.41 -7.35 -18.31
C LYS A 230 -17.04 -7.10 -18.92
N VAL A 231 -16.04 -6.88 -18.07
CA VAL A 231 -14.63 -6.69 -18.45
C VAL A 231 -13.74 -7.50 -17.50
N ILE A 232 -12.76 -8.20 -18.05
CA ILE A 232 -11.60 -8.72 -17.33
C ILE A 232 -10.36 -8.08 -17.96
N ALA A 233 -9.59 -7.36 -17.14
CA ALA A 233 -8.41 -6.67 -17.60
C ALA A 233 -7.21 -6.97 -16.69
N THR A 234 -6.01 -6.76 -17.20
CA THR A 234 -4.79 -6.80 -16.41
C THR A 234 -3.87 -5.65 -16.77
N ALA A 235 -3.18 -5.12 -15.76
CA ALA A 235 -2.12 -4.17 -15.96
C ALA A 235 -1.07 -4.29 -14.86
N VAL A 236 0.16 -3.90 -15.18
CA VAL A 236 1.23 -3.64 -14.22
C VAL A 236 1.59 -2.17 -14.28
N GLY A 237 1.88 -1.56 -13.14
CA GLY A 237 2.26 -0.15 -13.08
C GLY A 237 2.84 0.26 -11.75
N ASN A 238 3.50 1.41 -11.76
CA ASN A 238 3.99 2.05 -10.54
C ASN A 238 2.84 2.67 -9.76
N CYS A 239 2.82 2.40 -8.47
CA CYS A 239 1.88 2.96 -7.52
C CYS A 239 2.62 3.78 -6.46
N PHE A 240 1.94 4.79 -5.93
CA PHE A 240 2.53 5.72 -4.97
C PHE A 240 1.62 5.87 -3.77
N ARG A 241 2.17 5.52 -2.59
CA ARG A 241 1.49 5.71 -1.30
C ARG A 241 2.50 6.19 -0.30
N TYR A 242 2.42 7.47 0.07
CA TYR A 242 3.25 8.00 1.13
C TYR A 242 2.76 7.46 2.47
N GLU A 243 3.59 6.66 3.12
CA GLU A 243 3.30 6.12 4.44
C GLU A 243 4.44 6.57 5.36
N ALA A 244 4.21 7.58 6.20
CA ALA A 244 5.25 8.30 6.97
C ALA A 244 6.14 7.44 7.87
N SER A 245 5.77 6.19 8.15
CA SER A 245 6.51 5.29 9.03
C SER A 245 7.04 4.06 8.28
N ASN A 246 8.21 3.54 8.70
CA ASN A 246 8.80 2.27 8.24
C ASN A 246 9.22 2.24 6.75
N LEU A 247 9.58 3.37 6.17
CA LEU A 247 10.07 3.48 4.79
C LEU A 247 11.57 3.11 4.68
N VAL A 248 11.99 2.00 5.30
CA VAL A 248 13.41 1.64 5.48
C VAL A 248 13.83 0.36 4.76
N SER A 249 12.90 -0.36 4.16
CA SER A 249 13.14 -1.60 3.42
C SER A 249 12.09 -1.81 2.33
N LEU A 250 12.23 -2.87 1.53
CA LEU A 250 11.24 -3.22 0.49
C LEU A 250 9.86 -3.66 1.05
N GLU A 251 9.71 -3.77 2.36
CA GLU A 251 8.40 -4.03 2.99
C GLU A 251 7.42 -2.88 2.77
N ARG A 252 7.94 -1.64 2.74
CA ARG A 252 7.12 -0.44 2.61
C ARG A 252 7.85 0.62 1.82
N LEU A 253 7.33 0.90 0.65
CA LEU A 253 7.88 1.83 -0.31
C LEU A 253 6.89 2.95 -0.59
N TRP A 254 7.40 4.15 -0.84
CA TRP A 254 6.61 5.26 -1.36
C TRP A 254 6.19 5.01 -2.81
N ASN A 255 7.15 4.54 -3.64
CA ASN A 255 6.93 4.07 -5.00
C ASN A 255 7.16 2.56 -5.07
N PHE A 256 6.18 1.81 -5.55
CA PHE A 256 6.23 0.35 -5.70
C PHE A 256 5.48 -0.10 -6.96
N THR A 257 5.73 -1.33 -7.38
CA THR A 257 5.10 -1.91 -8.57
C THR A 257 3.95 -2.83 -8.17
N MET A 258 2.81 -2.66 -8.81
CA MET A 258 1.63 -3.50 -8.61
C MET A 258 1.18 -4.11 -9.93
N ARG A 259 0.95 -5.44 -9.95
CA ARG A 259 0.16 -6.09 -11.00
C ARG A 259 -1.23 -6.40 -10.47
N GLU A 260 -2.23 -6.13 -11.30
CA GLU A 260 -3.61 -6.43 -10.99
C GLU A 260 -4.30 -7.22 -12.09
N VAL A 261 -5.20 -8.14 -11.69
CA VAL A 261 -6.25 -8.71 -12.52
C VAL A 261 -7.55 -8.08 -12.06
N ILE A 262 -8.23 -7.36 -12.94
CA ILE A 262 -9.33 -6.46 -12.60
C ILE A 262 -10.62 -6.99 -13.21
N PHE A 263 -11.67 -7.06 -12.43
CA PHE A 263 -12.99 -7.55 -12.82
C PHE A 263 -14.02 -6.42 -12.70
N VAL A 264 -14.79 -6.17 -13.75
CA VAL A 264 -15.90 -5.21 -13.78
C VAL A 264 -17.10 -5.87 -14.42
N GLY A 265 -18.27 -5.89 -13.74
CA GLY A 265 -19.44 -6.58 -14.26
C GLY A 265 -20.55 -6.76 -13.22
N PRO A 266 -21.47 -7.72 -13.42
CA PRO A 266 -22.45 -8.10 -12.43
C PRO A 266 -21.81 -8.60 -11.14
N LYS A 267 -22.52 -8.48 -10.02
CA LYS A 267 -22.08 -8.90 -8.69
C LYS A 267 -21.46 -10.30 -8.68
N ASP A 268 -22.23 -11.28 -9.15
CA ASP A 268 -21.85 -12.70 -9.08
C ASP A 268 -20.60 -12.97 -9.95
N PHE A 269 -20.53 -12.35 -11.12
CA PHE A 269 -19.36 -12.41 -11.99
C PHE A 269 -18.07 -11.93 -11.27
N VAL A 270 -18.14 -10.81 -10.55
CA VAL A 270 -16.97 -10.28 -9.83
C VAL A 270 -16.58 -11.18 -8.67
N LEU A 271 -17.55 -11.68 -7.89
CA LEU A 271 -17.31 -12.57 -6.76
C LEU A 271 -16.72 -13.92 -7.18
N GLU A 272 -17.27 -14.54 -8.24
CA GLU A 272 -16.78 -15.80 -8.80
C GLU A 272 -15.34 -15.68 -9.31
N ASN A 273 -15.03 -14.59 -10.04
CA ASN A 273 -13.68 -14.37 -10.55
C ASN A 273 -12.69 -14.07 -9.41
N ARG A 274 -13.09 -13.33 -8.37
CA ARG A 274 -12.25 -13.11 -7.17
C ARG A 274 -11.91 -14.44 -6.49
N GLU A 275 -12.91 -15.31 -6.29
CA GLU A 275 -12.71 -16.63 -5.66
C GLU A 275 -11.87 -17.55 -6.54
N THR A 276 -12.12 -17.58 -7.86
CA THR A 276 -11.29 -18.31 -8.81
C THR A 276 -9.83 -17.82 -8.78
N GLY A 277 -9.62 -16.50 -8.65
CA GLY A 277 -8.30 -15.90 -8.48
C GLY A 277 -7.59 -16.38 -7.23
N ARG A 278 -8.31 -16.50 -6.11
CA ARG A 278 -7.78 -17.04 -4.86
C ARG A 278 -7.33 -18.50 -5.04
N GLN A 279 -8.18 -19.34 -5.61
CA GLN A 279 -7.87 -20.76 -5.82
C GLN A 279 -6.69 -20.99 -6.75
N ARG A 280 -6.60 -20.23 -7.85
CA ARG A 280 -5.46 -20.31 -8.79
C ARG A 280 -4.18 -19.79 -8.16
N MET A 281 -4.27 -18.71 -7.36
CA MET A 281 -3.13 -18.14 -6.68
C MET A 281 -2.55 -19.07 -5.63
N HIS A 282 -3.40 -19.84 -4.94
CA HIS A 282 -2.94 -20.89 -4.01
C HIS A 282 -1.92 -21.80 -4.71
N SER A 283 -2.19 -22.29 -5.92
CA SER A 283 -1.28 -23.15 -6.66
C SER A 283 0.07 -22.47 -6.96
N VAL A 284 0.06 -21.18 -7.29
CA VAL A 284 1.29 -20.41 -7.52
C VAL A 284 2.10 -20.27 -6.23
N LEU A 285 1.45 -19.95 -5.11
CA LEU A 285 2.13 -19.80 -3.81
C LEU A 285 2.71 -21.13 -3.30
N GLU A 286 2.03 -22.25 -3.58
CA GLU A 286 2.55 -23.61 -3.31
C GLU A 286 3.79 -23.90 -4.14
N GLU A 287 3.79 -23.60 -5.44
CA GLU A 287 4.89 -23.83 -6.36
C GLU A 287 6.16 -23.06 -5.94
N ILE A 288 6.02 -21.80 -5.53
CA ILE A 288 7.14 -21.00 -5.04
C ILE A 288 7.52 -21.30 -3.59
N GLY A 289 6.77 -22.16 -2.89
CA GLY A 289 7.08 -22.60 -1.54
C GLY A 289 6.86 -21.56 -0.44
N LEU A 290 6.07 -20.51 -0.68
CA LEU A 290 5.90 -19.41 0.28
C LEU A 290 5.17 -19.87 1.54
N ALA A 291 5.67 -19.51 2.73
CA ALA A 291 4.96 -19.64 3.99
C ALA A 291 4.05 -18.40 4.17
N TYR A 292 2.74 -18.61 4.16
CA TYR A 292 1.75 -17.52 4.14
C TYR A 292 0.43 -17.95 4.80
N HIS A 293 -0.47 -16.99 4.96
CA HIS A 293 -1.89 -17.22 5.20
C HIS A 293 -2.73 -16.20 4.44
N VAL A 294 -4.01 -16.48 4.31
CA VAL A 294 -5.00 -15.55 3.75
C VAL A 294 -5.99 -15.20 4.83
N GLU A 295 -6.12 -13.92 5.13
CA GLU A 295 -7.01 -13.42 6.17
C GLU A 295 -7.90 -12.27 5.68
N SER A 296 -9.06 -12.10 6.35
CA SER A 296 -9.90 -10.94 6.13
C SER A 296 -9.18 -9.67 6.58
N ALA A 297 -9.25 -8.61 5.79
CA ALA A 297 -8.56 -7.35 6.03
C ALA A 297 -9.47 -6.15 5.81
N ASN A 298 -9.04 -5.00 6.32
CA ASN A 298 -9.67 -3.72 6.10
C ASN A 298 -8.68 -2.74 5.50
N ASP A 299 -9.18 -1.76 4.74
CA ASP A 299 -8.35 -0.66 4.27
C ASP A 299 -8.01 0.30 5.42
N PRO A 300 -6.82 0.92 5.42
CA PRO A 300 -6.40 1.84 6.48
C PRO A 300 -7.06 3.21 6.30
N PHE A 301 -8.36 3.31 6.53
CA PHE A 301 -9.09 4.58 6.49
C PHE A 301 -8.54 5.55 7.53
N PHE A 302 -8.30 6.80 7.15
CA PHE A 302 -7.59 7.76 7.99
C PHE A 302 -8.50 8.77 8.69
N ILE A 303 -9.55 9.25 8.02
CA ILE A 303 -10.46 10.29 8.49
C ILE A 303 -11.91 9.84 8.43
N GLY A 304 -12.76 10.42 9.27
CA GLY A 304 -14.19 10.19 9.27
C GLY A 304 -14.64 8.98 10.09
N GLU A 305 -15.73 8.34 9.67
CA GLU A 305 -16.31 7.19 10.37
C GLU A 305 -15.56 5.87 10.05
N PHE A 306 -14.22 5.91 10.07
CA PHE A 306 -13.36 4.79 9.68
C PHE A 306 -13.74 3.45 10.36
N ARG A 307 -14.28 3.49 11.58
CA ARG A 307 -14.74 2.29 12.29
C ARG A 307 -15.97 1.67 11.67
N LYS A 308 -16.92 2.50 11.23
CA LYS A 308 -18.10 2.01 10.51
C LYS A 308 -17.68 1.41 9.17
N GLN A 309 -16.72 2.05 8.48
CA GLN A 309 -16.20 1.57 7.21
C GLN A 309 -15.43 0.25 7.40
N ALA A 310 -14.56 0.15 8.40
CA ALA A 310 -13.83 -1.08 8.71
C ALA A 310 -14.78 -2.22 9.13
N ALA A 311 -15.76 -1.95 9.99
CA ALA A 311 -16.78 -2.92 10.40
C ALA A 311 -17.63 -3.38 9.21
N PHE A 312 -17.97 -2.46 8.30
CA PHE A 312 -18.69 -2.78 7.07
C PHE A 312 -17.87 -3.66 6.14
N GLN A 313 -16.58 -3.31 5.90
CA GLN A 313 -15.70 -4.14 5.06
C GLN A 313 -15.54 -5.55 5.62
N SER A 314 -15.37 -5.68 6.94
CA SER A 314 -15.24 -6.97 7.61
C SER A 314 -16.54 -7.78 7.53
N ALA A 315 -17.70 -7.17 7.81
CA ALA A 315 -18.99 -7.84 7.79
C ALA A 315 -19.39 -8.38 6.41
N PHE A 316 -18.96 -7.71 5.34
CA PHE A 316 -19.26 -8.10 3.95
C PHE A 316 -18.11 -8.81 3.25
N GLN A 317 -17.02 -9.15 3.95
CA GLN A 317 -15.85 -9.85 3.41
C GLN A 317 -15.31 -9.19 2.12
N LEU A 318 -15.19 -7.87 2.16
CA LEU A 318 -14.89 -7.09 0.97
C LEU A 318 -13.41 -7.20 0.56
N LYS A 319 -12.52 -7.55 1.50
CA LYS A 319 -11.08 -7.65 1.26
C LYS A 319 -10.49 -8.83 2.02
N PHE A 320 -9.64 -9.57 1.34
CA PHE A 320 -8.72 -10.53 1.94
C PHE A 320 -7.29 -10.20 1.55
N GLU A 321 -6.35 -10.41 2.45
CA GLU A 321 -4.92 -10.22 2.19
C GLU A 321 -4.17 -11.55 2.21
N ILE A 322 -3.24 -11.69 1.26
CA ILE A 322 -2.21 -12.73 1.27
C ILE A 322 -1.07 -12.16 2.13
N ARG A 323 -0.83 -12.80 3.27
CA ARG A 323 0.19 -12.34 4.22
C ARG A 323 1.30 -13.37 4.35
N ALA A 324 2.45 -13.04 3.77
CA ALA A 324 3.66 -13.87 3.85
C ALA A 324 4.34 -13.72 5.22
N ARG A 325 4.83 -14.83 5.77
CA ARG A 325 5.56 -14.83 7.03
C ARG A 325 6.92 -14.14 6.88
N LEU A 326 7.27 -13.31 7.86
CA LEU A 326 8.61 -12.73 8.04
C LEU A 326 9.28 -13.37 9.26
N PRO A 327 10.08 -14.43 9.08
CA PRO A 327 10.57 -15.26 10.20
C PRO A 327 11.45 -14.49 11.17
N PHE A 328 12.21 -13.51 10.71
CA PHE A 328 13.18 -12.76 11.51
C PHE A 328 12.54 -11.83 12.56
N LYS A 329 11.24 -11.54 12.45
CA LYS A 329 10.51 -10.67 13.39
C LYS A 329 9.15 -11.23 13.82
N GLU A 330 8.91 -12.52 13.55
CA GLU A 330 7.69 -13.25 13.94
C GLU A 330 6.39 -12.51 13.53
N SER A 331 6.41 -11.89 12.38
CA SER A 331 5.28 -11.13 11.84
C SER A 331 4.97 -11.54 10.41
N THR A 332 4.00 -10.87 9.80
CA THR A 332 3.61 -11.12 8.41
C THR A 332 3.54 -9.84 7.61
N LEU A 333 3.76 -9.95 6.30
CA LEU A 333 3.71 -8.85 5.33
C LEU A 333 2.61 -9.12 4.30
N ALA A 334 1.71 -8.16 4.10
CA ALA A 334 0.73 -8.22 3.03
C ALA A 334 1.42 -8.08 1.66
N VAL A 335 1.40 -9.14 0.86
CA VAL A 335 2.06 -9.22 -0.45
C VAL A 335 1.09 -9.19 -1.62
N GLY A 336 -0.19 -9.46 -1.35
CA GLY A 336 -1.27 -9.43 -2.32
C GLY A 336 -2.63 -9.32 -1.64
N SER A 337 -3.67 -9.10 -2.44
CA SER A 337 -5.03 -8.98 -1.94
C SER A 337 -6.08 -9.42 -2.95
N TYR A 338 -7.23 -9.84 -2.43
CA TYR A 338 -8.45 -10.17 -3.17
C TYR A 338 -9.52 -9.16 -2.76
N ASN A 339 -9.88 -8.24 -3.66
CA ASN A 339 -10.74 -7.13 -3.36
C ASN A 339 -12.10 -7.26 -4.05
N TYR A 340 -13.15 -6.86 -3.35
CA TYR A 340 -14.50 -6.68 -3.89
C TYR A 340 -15.01 -5.31 -3.45
N HIS A 341 -15.16 -4.38 -4.38
CA HIS A 341 -15.53 -3.01 -4.09
C HIS A 341 -17.04 -2.76 -4.15
N GLN A 342 -17.83 -3.84 -4.29
CA GLN A 342 -19.27 -3.75 -4.56
C GLN A 342 -19.56 -2.87 -5.79
N ASP A 343 -20.61 -2.07 -5.75
CA ASP A 343 -20.99 -1.12 -6.80
C ASP A 343 -20.41 0.30 -6.59
N PHE A 344 -19.43 0.44 -5.68
CA PHE A 344 -18.86 1.73 -5.31
C PHE A 344 -18.33 2.52 -6.52
N PHE A 345 -17.44 1.91 -7.32
CA PHE A 345 -16.91 2.55 -8.52
C PHE A 345 -17.96 2.67 -9.62
N GLY A 346 -18.86 1.68 -9.74
CA GLY A 346 -19.99 1.74 -10.65
C GLY A 346 -20.85 2.99 -10.43
N ARG A 347 -21.21 3.27 -9.19
CA ARG A 347 -21.99 4.46 -8.82
C ARG A 347 -21.19 5.75 -8.93
N SER A 348 -19.99 5.78 -8.34
CA SER A 348 -19.18 7.02 -8.31
C SER A 348 -18.74 7.48 -9.70
N LEU A 349 -18.54 6.56 -10.63
CA LEU A 349 -18.06 6.83 -11.98
C LEU A 349 -19.13 6.61 -13.06
N ASN A 350 -20.39 6.32 -12.67
CA ASN A 350 -21.48 6.07 -13.58
C ASN A 350 -21.16 4.99 -14.63
N ILE A 351 -20.58 3.86 -14.16
CA ILE A 351 -20.35 2.68 -15.00
C ILE A 351 -21.56 1.77 -14.87
N SER A 352 -22.30 1.58 -15.96
CA SER A 352 -23.55 0.79 -15.93
C SER A 352 -23.42 -0.57 -16.63
N LEU A 353 -24.22 -1.51 -16.18
CA LEU A 353 -24.49 -2.77 -16.87
C LEU A 353 -25.49 -2.52 -18.02
N LEU A 354 -25.74 -3.57 -18.81
CA LEU A 354 -26.67 -3.48 -19.95
C LEU A 354 -28.11 -3.22 -19.55
N ASP A 355 -28.50 -3.59 -18.32
CA ASP A 355 -29.80 -3.34 -17.74
C ASP A 355 -29.92 -1.97 -17.05
N GLY A 356 -28.86 -1.15 -17.09
CA GLY A 356 -28.80 0.17 -16.48
C GLY A 356 -28.42 0.16 -15.00
N SER A 357 -28.25 -0.98 -14.35
CA SER A 357 -27.76 -1.05 -12.96
C SER A 357 -26.27 -0.71 -12.88
N ALA A 358 -25.80 -0.30 -11.69
CA ALA A 358 -24.40 0.03 -11.48
C ALA A 358 -23.53 -1.24 -11.52
N ALA A 359 -22.40 -1.16 -12.22
CA ALA A 359 -21.44 -2.25 -12.28
C ALA A 359 -20.75 -2.47 -10.93
N HIS A 360 -20.51 -3.74 -10.58
CA HIS A 360 -19.64 -4.12 -9.49
C HIS A 360 -18.20 -4.23 -9.95
N THR A 361 -17.26 -4.04 -9.03
CA THR A 361 -15.84 -4.12 -9.32
C THR A 361 -15.08 -4.94 -8.29
N GLY A 362 -13.97 -5.52 -8.70
CA GLY A 362 -13.05 -6.25 -7.84
C GLY A 362 -11.71 -6.45 -8.52
N CYS A 363 -10.71 -6.86 -7.77
CA CYS A 363 -9.41 -7.21 -8.34
C CYS A 363 -8.66 -8.23 -7.48
N VAL A 364 -7.68 -8.87 -8.12
CA VAL A 364 -6.59 -9.58 -7.46
C VAL A 364 -5.32 -8.77 -7.71
N ALA A 365 -4.67 -8.32 -6.65
CA ALA A 365 -3.55 -7.38 -6.71
C ALA A 365 -2.31 -7.93 -6.01
N PHE A 366 -1.12 -7.66 -6.56
CA PHE A 366 0.16 -8.13 -6.08
C PHE A 366 1.18 -7.00 -6.02
N GLY A 367 1.81 -6.81 -4.86
CA GLY A 367 2.95 -5.92 -4.69
C GLY A 367 4.26 -6.67 -4.98
N LEU A 368 4.92 -6.34 -6.09
CA LEU A 368 6.04 -7.13 -6.60
C LEU A 368 7.27 -7.06 -5.70
N GLU A 369 7.60 -5.90 -5.17
CA GLU A 369 8.71 -5.71 -4.24
C GLU A 369 8.45 -6.44 -2.92
N ARG A 370 7.21 -6.41 -2.41
CA ARG A 370 6.84 -7.04 -1.14
C ARG A 370 6.91 -8.56 -1.20
N ILE A 371 6.41 -9.19 -2.27
CA ILE A 371 6.51 -10.66 -2.41
C ILE A 371 7.95 -11.09 -2.60
N THR A 372 8.74 -10.31 -3.36
CA THR A 372 10.18 -10.56 -3.53
C THR A 372 10.91 -10.48 -2.19
N TYR A 373 10.65 -9.45 -1.40
CA TYR A 373 11.25 -9.29 -0.07
C TYR A 373 10.85 -10.41 0.89
N ALA A 374 9.56 -10.77 0.91
CA ALA A 374 9.06 -11.87 1.75
C ALA A 374 9.68 -13.21 1.36
N PHE A 375 9.86 -13.47 0.07
CA PHE A 375 10.57 -14.65 -0.42
C PHE A 375 12.03 -14.66 0.06
N LEU A 376 12.75 -13.56 -0.08
CA LEU A 376 14.14 -13.44 0.39
C LEU A 376 14.25 -13.54 1.92
N ALA A 377 13.25 -13.07 2.67
CA ALA A 377 13.18 -13.23 4.13
C ALA A 377 12.98 -14.69 4.56
N GLN A 378 12.43 -15.53 3.68
CA GLN A 378 12.19 -16.96 3.94
C GLN A 378 13.28 -17.87 3.39
N TYR A 379 13.96 -17.49 2.32
CA TYR A 379 14.90 -18.34 1.60
C TYR A 379 16.33 -17.78 1.53
N GLY A 380 16.56 -16.53 1.96
CA GLY A 380 17.86 -15.85 1.88
C GLY A 380 18.27 -15.52 0.44
N LEU A 381 19.49 -14.99 0.31
CA LEU A 381 20.04 -14.52 -0.95
C LEU A 381 20.85 -15.58 -1.73
N ASP A 382 21.11 -16.75 -1.14
CA ASP A 382 21.80 -17.86 -1.83
C ASP A 382 20.77 -18.72 -2.57
N PRO A 383 20.81 -18.79 -3.93
CA PRO A 383 19.88 -19.59 -4.72
C PRO A 383 19.89 -21.10 -4.39
N LYS A 384 20.93 -21.61 -3.73
CA LYS A 384 20.98 -23.02 -3.28
C LYS A 384 19.88 -23.37 -2.28
N ASN A 385 19.41 -22.38 -1.54
CA ASN A 385 18.33 -22.54 -0.56
C ASN A 385 16.93 -22.41 -1.16
N TRP A 386 16.83 -22.01 -2.45
CA TRP A 386 15.55 -21.72 -3.08
C TRP A 386 14.85 -22.98 -3.60
N PRO A 387 13.53 -23.00 -3.65
CA PRO A 387 12.78 -24.01 -4.37
C PRO A 387 13.29 -24.13 -5.82
N ALA A 388 13.28 -25.35 -6.36
CA ALA A 388 13.79 -25.59 -7.71
C ALA A 388 13.07 -24.77 -8.78
N SER A 389 11.75 -24.56 -8.62
CA SER A 389 10.92 -23.71 -9.50
C SER A 389 11.44 -22.29 -9.62
N VAL A 390 11.90 -21.69 -8.51
CA VAL A 390 12.48 -20.33 -8.50
C VAL A 390 13.92 -20.34 -8.96
N ARG A 391 14.75 -21.23 -8.36
CA ARG A 391 16.18 -21.28 -8.63
C ARG A 391 16.51 -21.49 -10.11
N ASP A 392 15.77 -22.38 -10.77
CA ASP A 392 16.06 -22.77 -12.15
C ASP A 392 15.54 -21.75 -13.18
N ALA A 393 14.58 -20.93 -12.79
CA ALA A 393 14.02 -19.83 -13.60
C ALA A 393 14.80 -18.50 -13.46
N VAL A 394 15.41 -18.26 -12.31
CA VAL A 394 16.13 -17.00 -12.00
C VAL A 394 17.65 -17.23 -12.15
N LYS A 395 18.12 -17.43 -13.38
CA LYS A 395 19.57 -17.59 -13.70
C LYS A 395 20.20 -16.27 -14.14
#